data_40b72cd7f6b33977cfa3acae0c1c2ad2
#
_entry.id   40b72cd7f6b33977cfa3acae0c1c2ad2
#
_cell.length_a   1.000
_cell.length_b   1.000
_cell.length_c   1.000
_cell.angle_alpha   90.00
_cell.angle_beta   90.00
_cell.angle_gamma   90.00
#
_symmetry.space_group_name_H-M   'P 1'
#
loop_
_entity.id
_entity.type
_entity.pdbx_description
1 polymer ?
#
loop_
_entity_poly.entity_id
_entity_poly.type
_entity_poly.pdbx_seq_one_letter_code
_entity_poly.pdbx_strand_id
1 'polypeptide(L)'
;YEAIKNIKKELTEKPLIGFSAAPWTLATYYIEGNITKDLSIIKSFSYKNSKEMDFIIDLFSDLISQHLINQIEAGVDLIQIFDTHSYQMDYYMHQKYSTRQVKKIANSVRKKYPNIPIIYYSKIFQFLDKDVNNYLNCVSINSNISLKEQKKHFKSDICLQGNLDPLLLAEGGEYMVKEIKKILLEMENNFFIFNLGHGILPQTPVENVFKLVETVRSFKKKV
;
A
#
# COMPACT_ATOMS: atom_id res chain seq x y z
N TYR A 1 -19.52 3.01 5.63
CA TYR A 1 -19.84 2.06 4.56
C TYR A 1 -20.94 2.59 3.65
N GLU A 2 -21.85 3.43 4.14
CA GLU A 2 -22.91 4.05 3.33
C GLU A 2 -22.33 4.89 2.18
N ALA A 3 -21.27 5.67 2.45
CA ALA A 3 -20.56 6.42 1.40
C ALA A 3 -20.03 5.51 0.28
N ILE A 4 -19.47 4.33 0.63
CA ILE A 4 -19.00 3.34 -0.37
C ILE A 4 -20.16 2.89 -1.25
N LYS A 5 -21.31 2.52 -0.65
CA LYS A 5 -22.50 2.09 -1.39
C LYS A 5 -22.99 3.19 -2.35
N ASN A 6 -22.99 4.46 -1.91
CA ASN A 6 -23.42 5.58 -2.73
C ASN A 6 -22.45 5.84 -3.89
N ILE A 7 -21.15 5.81 -3.64
CA ILE A 7 -20.13 5.94 -4.70
C ILE A 7 -20.27 4.81 -5.72
N LYS A 8 -20.47 3.56 -5.27
CA LYS A 8 -20.61 2.41 -6.20
C LYS A 8 -21.83 2.48 -7.10
N LYS A 9 -22.92 3.14 -6.70
CA LYS A 9 -24.09 3.35 -7.57
C LYS A 9 -23.75 4.20 -8.79
N GLU A 10 -22.82 5.15 -8.65
CA GLU A 10 -22.43 6.09 -9.70
C GLU A 10 -21.16 5.65 -10.43
N LEU A 11 -20.27 4.90 -9.75
CA LEU A 11 -19.00 4.45 -10.29
C LEU A 11 -19.14 3.10 -11.00
N THR A 12 -19.56 3.11 -12.27
CA THR A 12 -19.86 1.90 -13.05
C THR A 12 -18.64 1.32 -13.79
N GLU A 13 -17.72 2.18 -14.23
CA GLU A 13 -16.62 1.78 -15.13
C GLU A 13 -15.25 1.60 -14.45
N LYS A 14 -15.11 2.08 -13.22
CA LYS A 14 -13.82 2.07 -12.52
C LYS A 14 -13.92 1.25 -11.23
N PRO A 15 -12.87 0.47 -10.92
CA PRO A 15 -12.83 -0.23 -9.63
C PRO A 15 -12.67 0.76 -8.48
N LEU A 16 -13.34 0.47 -7.38
CA LEU A 16 -13.22 1.20 -6.12
C LEU A 16 -12.32 0.45 -5.16
N ILE A 17 -11.28 1.10 -4.66
CA ILE A 17 -10.34 0.55 -3.70
C ILE A 17 -10.80 0.90 -2.29
N GLY A 18 -11.11 -0.12 -1.48
CA GLY A 18 -11.23 0.02 -0.04
C GLY A 18 -9.85 0.01 0.62
N PHE A 19 -9.70 0.63 1.79
CA PHE A 19 -8.40 0.64 2.44
C PHE A 19 -8.46 0.70 3.96
N SER A 20 -7.33 0.36 4.58
CA SER A 20 -7.08 0.56 6.00
C SER A 20 -5.59 0.77 6.26
N ALA A 21 -5.26 1.41 7.39
CA ALA A 21 -3.91 1.33 7.94
C ALA A 21 -3.61 -0.12 8.38
N ALA A 22 -2.34 -0.53 8.33
CA ALA A 22 -1.88 -1.77 8.95
C ALA A 22 -1.85 -1.64 10.48
N PRO A 23 -1.85 -2.75 11.24
CA PRO A 23 -1.93 -2.74 12.71
C PRO A 23 -0.83 -1.91 13.37
N TRP A 24 0.43 -2.04 12.93
CA TRP A 24 1.51 -1.21 13.46
C TRP A 24 1.32 0.28 13.19
N THR A 25 0.94 0.62 11.97
CA THR A 25 0.68 2.01 11.59
C THR A 25 -0.45 2.61 12.44
N LEU A 26 -1.53 1.84 12.67
CA LEU A 26 -2.63 2.27 13.54
C LEU A 26 -2.18 2.41 15.01
N ALA A 27 -1.42 1.43 15.52
CA ALA A 27 -0.84 1.47 16.86
C ALA A 27 0.10 2.67 17.05
N THR A 28 0.83 3.04 15.99
CA THR A 28 1.69 4.22 16.00
C THR A 28 0.87 5.49 16.27
N TYR A 29 -0.20 5.71 15.54
CA TYR A 29 -1.08 6.87 15.79
C TYR A 29 -1.71 6.85 17.19
N TYR A 30 -2.07 5.67 17.67
CA TYR A 30 -2.70 5.52 18.98
C TYR A 30 -1.73 5.77 20.15
N ILE A 31 -0.50 5.27 20.06
CA ILE A 31 0.48 5.32 21.16
C ILE A 31 1.34 6.60 21.13
N GLU A 32 1.76 7.06 19.93
CA GLU A 32 2.56 8.28 19.79
C GLU A 32 1.72 9.55 20.09
N GLY A 33 0.41 9.51 19.84
CA GLY A 33 -0.47 10.67 19.92
C GLY A 33 -0.20 11.72 18.85
N ASN A 34 1.05 12.15 18.71
CA ASN A 34 1.59 12.93 17.60
C ASN A 34 2.70 12.12 16.92
N ILE A 35 2.78 12.13 15.59
CA ILE A 35 3.81 11.40 14.88
C ILE A 35 5.17 12.02 15.15
N THR A 36 6.01 11.31 15.91
CA THR A 36 7.42 11.65 16.12
C THR A 36 8.26 11.13 14.96
N LYS A 37 9.38 11.79 14.68
CA LYS A 37 10.23 11.46 13.52
C LYS A 37 10.84 10.06 13.61
N ASP A 38 11.12 9.56 14.80
CA ASP A 38 11.82 8.31 15.08
C ASP A 38 10.94 7.21 15.70
N LEU A 39 9.66 7.51 15.98
CA LEU A 39 8.70 6.61 16.61
C LEU A 39 9.21 6.00 17.92
N SER A 40 9.92 6.80 18.72
CA SER A 40 10.62 6.33 19.92
C SER A 40 9.68 5.88 21.03
N ILE A 41 8.49 6.48 21.15
CA ILE A 41 7.50 6.15 22.18
C ILE A 41 6.95 4.75 21.97
N ILE A 42 6.42 4.46 20.77
CA ILE A 42 5.86 3.13 20.47
C ILE A 42 6.93 2.04 20.48
N LYS A 43 8.14 2.32 19.99
CA LYS A 43 9.27 1.38 20.04
C LYS A 43 9.68 1.07 21.48
N SER A 44 9.84 2.10 22.30
CA SER A 44 10.14 1.92 23.75
C SER A 44 9.02 1.15 24.45
N PHE A 45 7.76 1.46 24.15
CA PHE A 45 6.60 0.74 24.67
C PHE A 45 6.64 -0.73 24.30
N SER A 46 6.91 -1.05 23.01
CA SER A 46 6.95 -2.43 22.53
C SER A 46 8.07 -3.27 23.17
N TYR A 47 9.20 -2.65 23.52
CA TYR A 47 10.28 -3.34 24.23
C TYR A 47 9.98 -3.57 25.72
N LYS A 48 9.36 -2.59 26.38
CA LYS A 48 9.08 -2.65 27.83
C LYS A 48 7.80 -3.39 28.16
N ASN A 49 6.80 -3.36 27.28
CA ASN A 49 5.44 -3.86 27.50
C ASN A 49 5.04 -4.77 26.33
N SER A 50 5.86 -5.80 26.07
CA SER A 50 5.69 -6.63 24.87
C SER A 50 4.36 -7.39 24.82
N LYS A 51 3.81 -7.81 25.98
CA LYS A 51 2.54 -8.52 26.07
C LYS A 51 1.35 -7.60 25.72
N GLU A 52 1.39 -6.38 26.24
CA GLU A 52 0.40 -5.35 25.98
C GLU A 52 0.44 -4.91 24.50
N MET A 53 1.67 -4.80 23.97
CA MET A 53 1.84 -4.50 22.54
C MET A 53 1.30 -5.64 21.66
N ASP A 54 1.57 -6.89 22.00
CA ASP A 54 1.02 -8.06 21.30
C ASP A 54 -0.51 -8.02 21.31
N PHE A 55 -1.12 -7.73 22.47
CA PHE A 55 -2.57 -7.60 22.58
C PHE A 55 -3.14 -6.47 21.72
N ILE A 56 -2.52 -5.28 21.73
CA ILE A 56 -2.96 -4.13 20.92
C ILE A 56 -2.88 -4.46 19.42
N ILE A 57 -1.77 -5.05 18.98
CA ILE A 57 -1.57 -5.41 17.58
C ILE A 57 -2.56 -6.48 17.13
N ASP A 58 -2.81 -7.49 17.95
CA ASP A 58 -3.78 -8.53 17.62
C ASP A 58 -5.21 -7.98 17.58
N LEU A 59 -5.60 -7.13 18.52
CA LEU A 59 -6.88 -6.42 18.53
C LEU A 59 -7.08 -5.59 17.25
N PHE A 60 -6.07 -4.78 16.89
CA PHE A 60 -6.13 -3.97 15.66
C PHE A 60 -6.18 -4.84 14.40
N SER A 61 -5.48 -5.98 14.39
CA SER A 61 -5.54 -6.91 13.25
C SER A 61 -6.97 -7.46 13.04
N ASP A 62 -7.66 -7.80 14.13
CA ASP A 62 -9.03 -8.32 14.08
C ASP A 62 -10.02 -7.21 13.67
N LEU A 63 -9.90 -6.01 14.24
CA LEU A 63 -10.71 -4.84 13.86
C LEU A 63 -10.51 -4.44 12.39
N ILE A 64 -9.26 -4.41 11.91
CA ILE A 64 -8.93 -4.10 10.51
C ILE A 64 -9.51 -5.16 9.59
N SER A 65 -9.39 -6.44 9.95
CA SER A 65 -9.98 -7.52 9.17
C SER A 65 -11.49 -7.35 9.00
N GLN A 66 -12.19 -7.06 10.09
CA GLN A 66 -13.64 -6.81 10.06
C GLN A 66 -13.99 -5.53 9.27
N HIS A 67 -13.20 -4.46 9.45
CA HIS A 67 -13.39 -3.22 8.72
C HIS A 67 -13.25 -3.39 7.21
N LEU A 68 -12.22 -4.13 6.76
CA LEU A 68 -12.01 -4.44 5.34
C LEU A 68 -13.13 -5.34 4.79
N ILE A 69 -13.58 -6.33 5.55
CA ILE A 69 -14.73 -7.18 5.19
C ILE A 69 -15.99 -6.32 4.99
N ASN A 70 -16.26 -5.39 5.91
CA ASN A 70 -17.42 -4.50 5.80
C ASN A 70 -17.33 -3.55 4.59
N GLN A 71 -16.12 -3.12 4.20
CA GLN A 71 -15.91 -2.34 2.97
C GLN A 71 -16.21 -3.19 1.72
N ILE A 72 -15.78 -4.46 1.70
CA ILE A 72 -16.08 -5.39 0.61
C ILE A 72 -17.60 -5.61 0.50
N GLU A 73 -18.28 -5.82 1.61
CA GLU A 73 -19.75 -5.94 1.66
C GLU A 73 -20.47 -4.66 1.20
N ALA A 74 -19.84 -3.50 1.39
CA ALA A 74 -20.36 -2.23 0.91
C ALA A 74 -20.10 -2.00 -0.60
N GLY A 75 -19.27 -2.85 -1.25
CA GLY A 75 -19.12 -2.88 -2.70
C GLY A 75 -17.76 -2.44 -3.24
N VAL A 76 -16.69 -2.40 -2.43
CA VAL A 76 -15.34 -2.19 -3.00
C VAL A 76 -14.89 -3.40 -3.80
N ASP A 77 -14.12 -3.17 -4.85
CA ASP A 77 -13.67 -4.21 -5.78
C ASP A 77 -12.34 -4.85 -5.37
N LEU A 78 -11.53 -4.12 -4.60
CA LEU A 78 -10.25 -4.58 -4.04
C LEU A 78 -9.94 -3.78 -2.79
N ILE A 79 -8.96 -4.26 -2.01
CA ILE A 79 -8.55 -3.59 -0.76
C ILE A 79 -7.06 -3.30 -0.74
N GLN A 80 -6.67 -2.22 -0.06
CA GLN A 80 -5.28 -1.85 0.16
C GLN A 80 -4.98 -1.66 1.64
N ILE A 81 -3.88 -2.27 2.12
CA ILE A 81 -3.39 -2.16 3.49
C ILE A 81 -2.15 -1.27 3.48
N PHE A 82 -2.18 -0.16 4.23
CA PHE A 82 -1.10 0.81 4.31
C PHE A 82 -0.27 0.64 5.59
N ASP A 83 0.95 0.16 5.45
CA ASP A 83 1.91 0.05 6.56
C ASP A 83 3.00 1.13 6.48
N THR A 84 2.56 2.36 6.55
CA THR A 84 3.37 3.56 6.32
C THR A 84 4.51 3.71 7.33
N HIS A 85 4.33 3.26 8.58
CA HIS A 85 5.29 3.44 9.66
C HIS A 85 6.17 2.22 9.95
N SER A 86 6.02 1.12 9.19
CA SER A 86 6.81 -0.10 9.37
C SER A 86 8.32 0.07 9.10
N TYR A 87 8.72 1.11 8.36
CA TYR A 87 10.12 1.38 8.02
C TYR A 87 11.02 1.73 9.23
N GLN A 88 10.45 2.05 10.38
CA GLN A 88 11.19 2.36 11.61
C GLN A 88 11.45 1.12 12.48
N MET A 89 10.89 -0.02 12.12
CA MET A 89 11.09 -1.28 12.84
C MET A 89 12.40 -1.95 12.44
N ASP A 90 13.03 -2.64 13.40
CA ASP A 90 14.03 -3.64 13.08
C ASP A 90 13.41 -4.89 12.43
N TYR A 91 14.25 -5.83 11.99
CA TYR A 91 13.79 -7.03 11.31
C TYR A 91 12.78 -7.85 12.13
N TYR A 92 13.07 -8.09 13.42
CA TYR A 92 12.23 -8.95 14.27
C TYR A 92 10.89 -8.30 14.60
N MET A 93 10.90 -7.01 14.90
CA MET A 93 9.69 -6.23 15.09
C MET A 93 8.83 -6.22 13.80
N HIS A 94 9.46 -6.03 12.65
CA HIS A 94 8.76 -6.03 11.36
C HIS A 94 8.12 -7.40 11.08
N GLN A 95 8.83 -8.50 11.31
CA GLN A 95 8.25 -9.84 11.18
C GLN A 95 7.05 -10.05 12.10
N LYS A 96 7.15 -9.60 13.36
CA LYS A 96 6.13 -9.81 14.39
C LYS A 96 4.91 -8.91 14.22
N TYR A 97 5.13 -7.60 13.99
CA TYR A 97 4.10 -6.57 14.07
C TYR A 97 3.61 -6.05 12.70
N SER A 98 4.30 -6.41 11.63
CA SER A 98 3.90 -6.08 10.25
C SER A 98 3.62 -7.34 9.44
N THR A 99 4.62 -8.08 8.99
CA THR A 99 4.47 -9.21 8.05
C THR A 99 3.45 -10.25 8.52
N ARG A 100 3.59 -10.73 9.76
CA ARG A 100 2.67 -11.72 10.34
C ARG A 100 1.24 -11.20 10.43
N GLN A 101 1.07 -9.92 10.75
CA GLN A 101 -0.25 -9.33 10.93
C GLN A 101 -0.95 -9.08 9.58
N VAL A 102 -0.23 -8.62 8.57
CA VAL A 102 -0.77 -8.49 7.22
C VAL A 102 -1.20 -9.84 6.68
N LYS A 103 -0.41 -10.90 6.89
CA LYS A 103 -0.79 -12.28 6.54
C LYS A 103 -2.05 -12.76 7.30
N LYS A 104 -2.16 -12.46 8.61
CA LYS A 104 -3.35 -12.75 9.43
C LYS A 104 -4.59 -12.07 8.84
N ILE A 105 -4.51 -10.77 8.54
CA ILE A 105 -5.59 -9.98 7.96
C ILE A 105 -6.00 -10.54 6.59
N ALA A 106 -5.04 -10.74 5.68
CA ALA A 106 -5.30 -11.26 4.36
C ALA A 106 -5.98 -12.64 4.41
N ASN A 107 -5.52 -13.54 5.27
CA ASN A 107 -6.15 -14.86 5.46
C ASN A 107 -7.55 -14.75 6.03
N SER A 108 -7.80 -13.83 6.99
CA SER A 108 -9.13 -13.59 7.54
C SER A 108 -10.11 -13.10 6.47
N VAL A 109 -9.70 -12.13 5.66
CA VAL A 109 -10.51 -11.62 4.54
C VAL A 109 -10.78 -12.71 3.51
N ARG A 110 -9.76 -13.50 3.12
CA ARG A 110 -9.90 -14.57 2.11
C ARG A 110 -10.78 -15.73 2.53
N LYS A 111 -10.94 -15.99 3.83
CA LYS A 111 -11.90 -16.98 4.31
C LYS A 111 -13.32 -16.68 3.85
N LYS A 112 -13.68 -15.39 3.75
CA LYS A 112 -15.01 -14.94 3.34
C LYS A 112 -15.06 -14.53 1.86
N TYR A 113 -13.99 -13.93 1.37
CA TYR A 113 -13.85 -13.40 0.00
C TYR A 113 -12.55 -13.91 -0.66
N PRO A 114 -12.53 -15.19 -1.12
CA PRO A 114 -11.30 -15.84 -1.62
C PRO A 114 -10.61 -15.11 -2.77
N ASN A 115 -11.39 -14.47 -3.63
CA ASN A 115 -10.91 -13.86 -4.87
C ASN A 115 -10.69 -12.35 -4.79
N ILE A 116 -10.92 -11.71 -3.63
CA ILE A 116 -10.71 -10.26 -3.50
C ILE A 116 -9.24 -9.92 -3.66
N PRO A 117 -8.85 -8.99 -4.56
CA PRO A 117 -7.48 -8.57 -4.68
C PRO A 117 -7.03 -7.76 -3.45
N ILE A 118 -5.82 -8.05 -2.96
CA ILE A 118 -5.23 -7.39 -1.80
C ILE A 118 -3.94 -6.73 -2.21
N ILE A 119 -3.87 -5.41 -2.04
CA ILE A 119 -2.66 -4.59 -2.21
C ILE A 119 -2.06 -4.32 -0.84
N TYR A 120 -0.75 -4.41 -0.73
CA TYR A 120 -0.01 -4.02 0.47
C TYR A 120 1.00 -2.93 0.15
N TYR A 121 1.02 -1.88 0.93
CA TYR A 121 2.02 -0.81 0.87
C TYR A 121 2.92 -0.83 2.10
N SER A 122 4.22 -0.81 1.89
CA SER A 122 5.22 -0.54 2.92
C SER A 122 6.38 0.26 2.30
N LYS A 123 7.08 1.01 3.14
CA LYS A 123 8.33 1.66 2.72
C LYS A 123 9.53 0.70 2.69
N ILE A 124 9.39 -0.50 3.27
CA ILE A 124 10.42 -1.54 3.33
C ILE A 124 9.82 -2.88 2.91
N PHE A 125 10.36 -3.48 1.84
CA PHE A 125 9.89 -4.76 1.30
C PHE A 125 10.84 -5.92 1.53
N GLN A 126 12.11 -5.64 1.81
CA GLN A 126 13.13 -6.65 2.04
C GLN A 126 12.83 -7.59 3.22
N PHE A 127 11.86 -7.25 4.03
CA PHE A 127 11.44 -8.04 5.20
C PHE A 127 10.15 -8.84 4.96
N LEU A 128 9.51 -8.72 3.80
CA LEU A 128 8.39 -9.59 3.45
C LEU A 128 8.88 -11.04 3.34
N ASP A 129 8.04 -11.96 3.82
CA ASP A 129 8.37 -13.38 3.73
C ASP A 129 8.28 -13.89 2.27
N LYS A 130 8.91 -15.06 2.02
CA LYS A 130 8.92 -15.69 0.69
C LYS A 130 7.52 -16.13 0.23
N ASP A 131 6.58 -16.21 1.15
CA ASP A 131 5.20 -16.66 0.91
C ASP A 131 4.24 -15.53 0.55
N VAL A 132 4.74 -14.29 0.40
CA VAL A 132 3.93 -13.10 0.13
C VAL A 132 2.94 -13.29 -1.02
N ASN A 133 3.34 -14.01 -2.06
CA ASN A 133 2.49 -14.31 -3.23
C ASN A 133 1.27 -15.20 -2.89
N ASN A 134 1.25 -15.85 -1.74
CA ASN A 134 0.14 -16.71 -1.33
C ASN A 134 -1.00 -15.93 -0.67
N TYR A 135 -0.73 -14.70 -0.21
CA TYR A 135 -1.73 -13.90 0.50
C TYR A 135 -1.92 -12.46 -0.04
N LEU A 136 -1.00 -11.96 -0.88
CA LEU A 136 -1.14 -10.67 -1.58
C LEU A 136 -1.24 -10.87 -3.09
N ASN A 137 -1.91 -9.94 -3.77
CA ASN A 137 -1.98 -9.86 -5.22
C ASN A 137 -1.10 -8.76 -5.77
N CYS A 138 -0.86 -7.71 -4.99
CA CYS A 138 -0.09 -6.55 -5.40
C CYS A 138 0.71 -5.98 -4.23
N VAL A 139 1.90 -5.49 -4.55
CA VAL A 139 2.76 -4.77 -3.61
C VAL A 139 3.00 -3.36 -4.15
N SER A 140 2.67 -2.35 -3.33
CA SER A 140 2.85 -0.94 -3.69
C SER A 140 4.20 -0.44 -3.19
N ILE A 141 5.02 0.05 -4.12
CA ILE A 141 6.45 0.34 -3.95
C ILE A 141 6.67 1.85 -3.73
N ASN A 142 7.53 2.20 -2.77
CA ASN A 142 7.93 3.57 -2.51
C ASN A 142 8.85 4.12 -3.63
N SER A 143 8.86 5.43 -3.83
CA SER A 143 9.63 6.13 -4.87
C SER A 143 11.15 5.99 -4.74
N ASN A 144 11.67 5.69 -3.55
CA ASN A 144 13.12 5.50 -3.33
C ASN A 144 13.64 4.10 -3.70
N ILE A 145 12.79 3.23 -4.27
CA ILE A 145 13.13 1.84 -4.60
C ILE A 145 12.90 1.59 -6.09
N SER A 146 13.83 0.92 -6.76
CA SER A 146 13.68 0.55 -8.17
C SER A 146 12.62 -0.54 -8.33
N LEU A 147 11.58 -0.28 -9.12
CA LEU A 147 10.56 -1.27 -9.49
C LEU A 147 11.18 -2.50 -10.20
N LYS A 148 12.10 -2.25 -11.12
CA LYS A 148 12.81 -3.30 -11.88
C LYS A 148 13.59 -4.24 -10.95
N GLU A 149 14.28 -3.69 -9.95
CA GLU A 149 15.00 -4.52 -8.98
C GLU A 149 14.02 -5.25 -8.05
N GLN A 150 12.97 -4.58 -7.59
CA GLN A 150 11.98 -5.22 -6.73
C GLN A 150 11.24 -6.36 -7.42
N LYS A 151 10.94 -6.26 -8.72
CA LYS A 151 10.29 -7.34 -9.46
C LYS A 151 11.04 -8.66 -9.40
N LYS A 152 12.37 -8.64 -9.30
CA LYS A 152 13.19 -9.84 -9.18
C LYS A 152 12.95 -10.64 -7.88
N HIS A 153 12.42 -9.98 -6.85
CA HIS A 153 12.15 -10.61 -5.54
C HIS A 153 10.75 -11.23 -5.44
N PHE A 154 9.86 -10.94 -6.40
CA PHE A 154 8.50 -11.46 -6.43
C PHE A 154 8.29 -12.42 -7.60
N LYS A 155 7.36 -13.36 -7.45
CA LYS A 155 6.92 -14.22 -8.57
C LYS A 155 6.32 -13.36 -9.70
N SER A 156 6.26 -13.94 -10.89
CA SER A 156 5.79 -13.26 -12.11
C SER A 156 4.34 -12.77 -12.01
N ASP A 157 3.50 -13.46 -11.23
CA ASP A 157 2.09 -13.19 -11.04
C ASP A 157 1.76 -12.08 -10.02
N ILE A 158 2.74 -11.65 -9.20
CA ILE A 158 2.53 -10.52 -8.30
C ILE A 158 2.52 -9.20 -9.10
N CYS A 159 1.50 -8.40 -8.90
CA CYS A 159 1.44 -7.04 -9.43
C CYS A 159 2.34 -6.11 -8.62
N LEU A 160 3.02 -5.17 -9.27
CA LEU A 160 3.64 -4.05 -8.58
C LEU A 160 2.84 -2.78 -8.83
N GLN A 161 2.72 -1.94 -7.80
CA GLN A 161 2.09 -0.61 -7.89
C GLN A 161 3.11 0.46 -7.53
N GLY A 162 3.11 1.56 -8.27
CA GLY A 162 3.98 2.70 -7.97
C GLY A 162 4.61 3.28 -9.22
N ASN A 163 5.75 4.01 -9.12
CA ASN A 163 6.27 4.58 -7.88
C ASN A 163 6.87 5.97 -8.16
N LEU A 164 6.16 6.77 -8.97
CA LEU A 164 6.62 8.12 -9.28
C LEU A 164 6.76 8.92 -7.97
N ASP A 165 7.84 9.70 -7.87
CA ASP A 165 8.05 10.59 -6.72
C ASP A 165 6.94 11.66 -6.67
N PRO A 166 6.22 11.80 -5.54
CA PRO A 166 5.21 12.85 -5.37
C PRO A 166 5.77 14.27 -5.53
N LEU A 167 7.02 14.50 -5.16
CA LEU A 167 7.65 15.81 -5.36
C LEU A 167 7.87 16.08 -6.84
N LEU A 168 8.28 15.08 -7.62
CA LEU A 168 8.41 15.23 -9.06
C LEU A 168 7.06 15.52 -9.73
N LEU A 169 5.97 14.95 -9.24
CA LEU A 169 4.63 15.30 -9.70
C LEU A 169 4.29 16.76 -9.37
N ALA A 170 4.66 17.23 -8.18
CA ALA A 170 4.42 18.62 -7.77
C ALA A 170 5.20 19.61 -8.64
N GLU A 171 6.44 19.29 -8.99
CA GLU A 171 7.29 20.11 -9.88
C GLU A 171 6.82 20.06 -11.35
N GLY A 172 6.36 18.90 -11.82
CA GLY A 172 5.85 18.74 -13.19
C GLY A 172 6.93 18.79 -14.28
N GLY A 173 6.57 19.35 -15.43
CA GLY A 173 7.49 19.60 -16.54
C GLY A 173 7.91 18.37 -17.36
N GLU A 174 8.89 18.58 -18.25
CA GLU A 174 9.36 17.52 -19.17
C GLU A 174 10.06 16.36 -18.44
N TYR A 175 10.74 16.65 -17.33
CA TYR A 175 11.42 15.62 -16.56
C TYR A 175 10.44 14.66 -15.91
N MET A 176 9.31 15.16 -15.39
CA MET A 176 8.21 14.30 -14.90
C MET A 176 7.70 13.38 -16.00
N VAL A 177 7.43 13.91 -17.20
CA VAL A 177 6.94 13.11 -18.35
C VAL A 177 7.96 12.04 -18.74
N LYS A 178 9.25 12.36 -18.72
CA LYS A 178 10.33 11.41 -19.01
C LYS A 178 10.38 10.27 -17.99
N GLU A 179 10.30 10.57 -16.70
CA GLU A 179 10.32 9.54 -15.65
C GLU A 179 9.04 8.69 -15.66
N ILE A 180 7.86 9.26 -15.94
CA ILE A 180 6.64 8.47 -16.15
C ILE A 180 6.83 7.45 -17.27
N LYS A 181 7.34 7.88 -18.44
CA LYS A 181 7.59 6.99 -19.58
C LYS A 181 8.61 5.92 -19.26
N LYS A 182 9.67 6.25 -18.51
CA LYS A 182 10.69 5.30 -18.07
C LYS A 182 10.10 4.21 -17.18
N ILE A 183 9.30 4.57 -16.16
CA ILE A 183 8.58 3.63 -15.29
C ILE A 183 7.69 2.69 -16.13
N LEU A 184 6.93 3.24 -17.06
CA LEU A 184 6.03 2.46 -17.92
C LEU A 184 6.81 1.48 -18.81
N LEU A 185 7.95 1.89 -19.37
CA LEU A 185 8.84 1.01 -20.16
C LEU A 185 9.46 -0.09 -19.30
N GLU A 186 9.94 0.23 -18.10
CA GLU A 186 10.53 -0.77 -17.19
C GLU A 186 9.52 -1.86 -16.79
N MET A 187 8.23 -1.50 -16.72
CA MET A 187 7.16 -2.39 -16.27
C MET A 187 6.30 -2.95 -17.41
N GLU A 188 6.64 -2.70 -18.67
CA GLU A 188 5.83 -3.00 -19.85
C GLU A 188 5.34 -4.47 -19.93
N ASN A 189 6.19 -5.42 -19.51
CA ASN A 189 5.91 -6.86 -19.57
C ASN A 189 5.52 -7.44 -18.19
N ASN A 190 5.08 -6.61 -17.26
CA ASN A 190 4.71 -7.02 -15.92
C ASN A 190 3.27 -6.66 -15.60
N PHE A 191 2.65 -7.34 -14.62
CA PHE A 191 1.45 -6.84 -13.99
C PHE A 191 1.81 -5.60 -13.21
N PHE A 192 1.20 -4.46 -13.59
CA PHE A 192 1.59 -3.17 -13.07
C PHE A 192 0.42 -2.20 -12.93
N ILE A 193 0.36 -1.51 -11.81
CA ILE A 193 -0.52 -0.37 -11.57
C ILE A 193 0.34 0.87 -11.41
N PHE A 194 0.26 1.80 -12.38
CA PHE A 194 0.95 3.07 -12.25
C PHE A 194 0.37 3.88 -11.09
N ASN A 195 1.23 4.35 -10.19
CA ASN A 195 0.86 5.19 -9.06
C ASN A 195 2.06 6.05 -8.64
N LEU A 196 1.84 6.93 -7.67
CA LEU A 196 2.92 7.56 -6.93
C LEU A 196 3.52 6.58 -5.92
N GLY A 197 4.77 6.81 -5.51
CA GLY A 197 5.43 6.01 -4.47
C GLY A 197 4.99 6.36 -3.04
N HIS A 198 4.19 7.43 -2.87
CA HIS A 198 3.57 7.87 -1.62
C HIS A 198 2.34 8.74 -1.92
N GLY A 199 1.68 9.29 -0.89
CA GLY A 199 0.56 10.20 -1.08
C GLY A 199 0.94 11.46 -1.85
N ILE A 200 -0.03 11.99 -2.60
CA ILE A 200 0.12 13.27 -3.33
C ILE A 200 0.38 14.42 -2.34
N LEU A 201 1.24 15.36 -2.71
CA LEU A 201 1.53 16.52 -1.88
C LEU A 201 0.42 17.58 -2.00
N PRO A 202 0.04 18.25 -0.90
CA PRO A 202 -1.04 19.25 -0.94
C PRO A 202 -0.83 20.39 -1.93
N GLN A 203 0.42 20.76 -2.19
CA GLN A 203 0.80 21.81 -3.14
C GLN A 203 0.88 21.36 -4.60
N THR A 204 0.56 20.09 -4.91
CA THR A 204 0.65 19.58 -6.29
C THR A 204 -0.37 20.29 -7.19
N PRO A 205 0.06 20.96 -8.27
CA PRO A 205 -0.85 21.54 -9.25
C PRO A 205 -1.72 20.50 -9.93
N VAL A 206 -3.01 20.79 -10.09
CA VAL A 206 -3.96 19.86 -10.70
C VAL A 206 -3.59 19.58 -12.17
N GLU A 207 -3.01 20.55 -12.86
CA GLU A 207 -2.53 20.43 -14.24
C GLU A 207 -1.46 19.34 -14.38
N ASN A 208 -0.59 19.20 -13.41
CA ASN A 208 0.44 18.15 -13.39
C ASN A 208 -0.21 16.76 -13.25
N VAL A 209 -1.29 16.65 -12.48
CA VAL A 209 -2.06 15.40 -12.36
C VAL A 209 -2.73 15.05 -13.69
N PHE A 210 -3.34 16.01 -14.38
CA PHE A 210 -3.90 15.80 -15.71
C PHE A 210 -2.82 15.36 -16.70
N LYS A 211 -1.64 16.01 -16.67
CA LYS A 211 -0.51 15.66 -17.55
C LYS A 211 0.01 14.26 -17.29
N LEU A 212 0.11 13.85 -16.01
CA LEU A 212 0.45 12.49 -15.63
C LEU A 212 -0.55 11.49 -16.22
N VAL A 213 -1.84 11.69 -15.98
CA VAL A 213 -2.91 10.79 -16.46
C VAL A 213 -2.89 10.69 -18.01
N GLU A 214 -2.76 11.81 -18.70
CA GLU A 214 -2.61 11.86 -20.16
C GLU A 214 -1.41 11.04 -20.63
N THR A 215 -0.25 11.25 -19.99
CA THR A 215 1.00 10.54 -20.33
C THR A 215 0.86 9.03 -20.14
N VAL A 216 0.28 8.60 -19.03
CA VAL A 216 0.07 7.16 -18.74
C VAL A 216 -0.91 6.55 -19.75
N ARG A 217 -2.04 7.22 -20.05
CA ARG A 217 -3.07 6.71 -20.96
C ARG A 217 -2.63 6.69 -22.43
N SER A 218 -1.78 7.63 -22.82
CA SER A 218 -1.25 7.69 -24.20
C SER A 218 -0.07 6.75 -24.44
N PHE A 219 0.46 6.14 -23.40
CA PHE A 219 1.57 5.19 -23.52
C PHE A 219 1.12 3.95 -24.29
N LYS A 220 1.74 3.71 -25.44
CA LYS A 220 1.52 2.51 -26.25
C LYS A 220 2.69 1.56 -26.02
N LYS A 221 2.37 0.30 -25.68
CA LYS A 221 3.36 -0.77 -25.71
C LYS A 221 4.01 -0.83 -27.09
N LYS A 222 5.33 -0.94 -27.13
CA LYS A 222 6.00 -1.32 -28.37
C LYS A 222 5.67 -2.77 -28.63
N VAL A 223 4.90 -3.02 -29.69
CA VAL A 223 4.62 -4.37 -30.24
C VAL A 223 5.90 -4.95 -30.79
#